data_4bf38e8c13f2fe775bc6cb9d3f00be6f
#
_entry.id   4bf38e8c13f2fe775bc6cb9d3f00be6f
#
_cell.length_a   1.000
_cell.length_b   1.000
_cell.length_c   1.000
_cell.angle_alpha   90.00
_cell.angle_beta   90.00
_cell.angle_gamma   90.00
#
_symmetry.space_group_name_H-M   'P 1'
#
loop_
_entity.id
_entity.type
_entity.pdbx_description
1 polymer ?
#
loop_
_entity_poly.entity_id
_entity_poly.type
_entity_poly.pdbx_seq_one_letter_code
_entity_poly.pdbx_strand_id
1 'polypeptide(L)'
;MHEINRFFMTGDFTKGVELIINEQGRELTALLDMLDKHSALVLNYKIACLYFGAGNYGQALKTLNKIINSSSTDLREDLHCFARILNLVCHFELGNFDVIKHYIISTYRFLLKKDDLRMFQKFVLRFLKNLSNDIEGKNLIKQFQELKIQLLPLVDSTYEKRAFIYFDIISWLESKIEKRTVQEIIMQKFESRIN
;
A
#
# COMPACT_ATOMS: atom_id res chain seq x y z
N MET A 1 -10.27 -2.87 -17.08
CA MET A 1 -9.86 -3.70 -15.90
C MET A 1 -8.63 -4.55 -16.17
N HIS A 2 -8.49 -5.20 -17.33
CA HIS A 2 -7.32 -6.01 -17.66
C HIS A 2 -6.00 -5.21 -17.67
N GLU A 3 -5.98 -4.01 -18.24
CA GLU A 3 -4.78 -3.17 -18.28
C GLU A 3 -4.33 -2.68 -16.90
N ILE A 4 -5.26 -2.29 -16.02
CA ILE A 4 -4.94 -1.94 -14.63
C ILE A 4 -4.27 -3.10 -13.92
N ASN A 5 -4.78 -4.32 -14.11
CA ASN A 5 -4.14 -5.52 -13.57
C ASN A 5 -2.74 -5.73 -14.12
N ARG A 6 -2.56 -5.54 -15.43
CA ARG A 6 -1.25 -5.67 -16.08
C ARG A 6 -0.25 -4.68 -15.48
N PHE A 7 -0.57 -3.40 -15.43
CA PHE A 7 0.33 -2.39 -14.85
C PHE A 7 0.63 -2.64 -13.37
N PHE A 8 -0.37 -3.08 -12.61
CA PHE A 8 -0.16 -3.47 -11.22
C PHE A 8 0.83 -4.63 -11.08
N MET A 9 0.74 -5.65 -11.94
CA MET A 9 1.60 -6.84 -11.90
C MET A 9 3.01 -6.59 -12.44
N THR A 10 3.15 -5.76 -13.46
CA THR A 10 4.45 -5.46 -14.10
C THR A 10 5.24 -4.37 -13.38
N GLY A 11 4.57 -3.60 -12.50
CA GLY A 11 5.18 -2.45 -11.84
C GLY A 11 5.27 -1.19 -12.71
N ASP A 12 4.66 -1.15 -13.91
CA ASP A 12 4.63 0.05 -14.77
C ASP A 12 3.53 1.02 -14.28
N PHE A 13 3.72 1.51 -13.07
CA PHE A 13 2.69 2.29 -12.37
C PHE A 13 2.42 3.64 -13.02
N THR A 14 3.45 4.27 -13.59
CA THR A 14 3.30 5.57 -14.28
C THR A 14 2.33 5.45 -15.45
N LYS A 15 2.47 4.45 -16.31
CA LYS A 15 1.52 4.21 -17.40
C LYS A 15 0.13 3.82 -16.89
N GLY A 16 0.06 3.09 -15.78
CA GLY A 16 -1.21 2.81 -15.12
C GLY A 16 -1.93 4.07 -14.64
N VAL A 17 -1.19 5.04 -14.11
CA VAL A 17 -1.73 6.36 -13.70
C VAL A 17 -2.13 7.19 -14.92
N GLU A 18 -1.34 7.21 -15.99
CA GLU A 18 -1.69 7.90 -17.23
C GLU A 18 -3.01 7.36 -17.81
N LEU A 19 -3.21 6.04 -17.81
CA LEU A 19 -4.46 5.42 -18.22
C LEU A 19 -5.67 5.93 -17.39
N ILE A 20 -5.48 6.12 -16.08
CA ILE A 20 -6.54 6.59 -15.18
C ILE A 20 -6.87 8.07 -15.41
N ILE A 21 -5.87 8.88 -15.72
CA ILE A 21 -6.01 10.35 -15.85
C ILE A 21 -6.56 10.75 -17.23
N ASN A 22 -6.22 10.02 -18.28
CA ASN A 22 -6.63 10.32 -19.66
C ASN A 22 -8.15 10.16 -19.87
N GLU A 23 -8.64 10.34 -21.11
CA GLU A 23 -10.08 10.25 -21.45
C GLU A 23 -10.77 8.99 -20.93
N GLN A 24 -10.02 7.90 -20.78
CA GLN A 24 -10.46 6.66 -20.15
C GLN A 24 -10.76 6.79 -18.63
N GLY A 25 -10.33 7.87 -17.98
CA GLY A 25 -10.68 8.14 -16.58
C GLY A 25 -12.17 8.38 -16.35
N ARG A 26 -12.90 8.92 -17.34
CA ARG A 26 -14.36 9.07 -17.30
C ARG A 26 -15.05 7.71 -17.44
N GLU A 27 -14.56 6.87 -18.34
CA GLU A 27 -15.03 5.49 -18.53
C GLU A 27 -14.75 4.64 -17.28
N LEU A 28 -13.61 4.85 -16.63
CA LEU A 28 -13.26 4.17 -15.39
C LEU A 28 -14.19 4.56 -14.23
N THR A 29 -14.57 5.83 -14.13
CA THR A 29 -15.55 6.29 -13.12
C THR A 29 -16.92 5.67 -13.38
N ALA A 30 -17.40 5.70 -14.63
CA ALA A 30 -18.64 5.03 -15.03
C ALA A 30 -18.59 3.53 -14.79
N LEU A 31 -17.46 2.89 -15.05
CA LEU A 31 -17.24 1.48 -14.76
C LEU A 31 -17.33 1.18 -13.25
N LEU A 32 -16.72 2.01 -12.40
CA LEU A 32 -16.80 1.85 -10.94
C LEU A 32 -18.23 1.93 -10.42
N ASP A 33 -19.05 2.83 -11.00
CA ASP A 33 -20.46 2.99 -10.64
C ASP A 33 -21.33 1.80 -11.08
N MET A 34 -20.91 1.06 -12.11
CA MET A 34 -21.59 -0.14 -12.61
C MET A 34 -21.18 -1.44 -11.89
N LEU A 35 -20.04 -1.42 -11.18
CA LEU A 35 -19.53 -2.59 -10.47
C LEU A 35 -20.31 -2.84 -9.17
N ASP A 36 -20.42 -4.13 -8.82
CA ASP A 36 -20.82 -4.50 -7.48
C ASP A 36 -19.80 -3.97 -6.43
N LYS A 37 -20.26 -3.82 -5.20
CA LYS A 37 -19.44 -3.24 -4.11
C LYS A 37 -18.11 -3.97 -3.89
N HIS A 38 -18.08 -5.30 -4.03
CA HIS A 38 -16.87 -6.09 -3.87
C HIS A 38 -15.84 -5.77 -4.96
N SER A 39 -16.27 -5.80 -6.22
CA SER A 39 -15.42 -5.51 -7.39
C SER A 39 -14.94 -4.05 -7.38
N ALA A 40 -15.80 -3.11 -6.98
CA ALA A 40 -15.44 -1.71 -6.84
C ALA A 40 -14.36 -1.48 -5.75
N LEU A 41 -14.44 -2.18 -4.60
CA LEU A 41 -13.41 -2.12 -3.56
C LEU A 41 -12.06 -2.64 -4.07
N VAL A 42 -12.05 -3.78 -4.77
CA VAL A 42 -10.82 -4.35 -5.34
C VAL A 42 -10.19 -3.40 -6.36
N LEU A 43 -11.01 -2.83 -7.26
CA LEU A 43 -10.52 -1.90 -8.28
C LEU A 43 -9.99 -0.61 -7.66
N ASN A 44 -10.69 0.00 -6.70
CA ASN A 44 -10.20 1.17 -5.98
C ASN A 44 -8.87 0.89 -5.28
N TYR A 45 -8.70 -0.30 -4.67
CA TYR A 45 -7.45 -0.66 -4.03
C TYR A 45 -6.29 -0.75 -5.03
N LYS A 46 -6.49 -1.38 -6.19
CA LYS A 46 -5.49 -1.45 -7.26
C LYS A 46 -5.13 -0.07 -7.81
N ILE A 47 -6.11 0.80 -8.01
CA ILE A 47 -5.90 2.20 -8.42
C ILE A 47 -5.04 2.93 -7.37
N ALA A 48 -5.32 2.75 -6.08
CA ALA A 48 -4.52 3.34 -5.01
C ALA A 48 -3.07 2.84 -5.04
N CYS A 49 -2.86 1.54 -5.30
CA CYS A 49 -1.52 0.97 -5.45
C CYS A 49 -0.78 1.52 -6.68
N LEU A 50 -1.46 1.75 -7.81
CA LEU A 50 -0.86 2.39 -8.98
C LEU A 50 -0.40 3.81 -8.66
N TYR A 51 -1.25 4.62 -8.01
CA TYR A 51 -0.86 5.96 -7.56
C TYR A 51 0.31 5.92 -6.58
N PHE A 52 0.30 4.98 -5.63
CA PHE A 52 1.40 4.80 -4.68
C PHE A 52 2.71 4.46 -5.38
N GLY A 53 2.71 3.46 -6.26
CA GLY A 53 3.91 3.01 -6.98
C GLY A 53 4.48 4.07 -7.91
N ALA A 54 3.63 4.94 -8.47
CA ALA A 54 4.02 6.09 -9.28
C ALA A 54 4.47 7.31 -8.43
N GLY A 55 4.51 7.21 -7.09
CA GLY A 55 4.88 8.32 -6.21
C GLY A 55 3.78 9.35 -6.00
N ASN A 56 2.57 9.12 -6.51
CA ASN A 56 1.44 10.06 -6.38
C ASN A 56 0.65 9.80 -5.10
N TYR A 57 1.32 9.95 -3.97
CA TYR A 57 0.78 9.57 -2.65
C TYR A 57 -0.49 10.33 -2.25
N GLY A 58 -0.64 11.59 -2.70
CA GLY A 58 -1.85 12.38 -2.44
C GLY A 58 -3.11 11.79 -3.10
N GLN A 59 -3.01 11.29 -4.34
CA GLN A 59 -4.12 10.62 -5.02
C GLN A 59 -4.34 9.21 -4.47
N ALA A 60 -3.26 8.51 -4.09
CA ALA A 60 -3.37 7.24 -3.36
C ALA A 60 -4.21 7.41 -2.09
N LEU A 61 -3.92 8.42 -1.25
CA LEU A 61 -4.70 8.73 -0.04
C LEU A 61 -6.17 8.99 -0.32
N LYS A 62 -6.49 9.81 -1.35
CA LYS A 62 -7.89 10.08 -1.72
C LYS A 62 -8.64 8.79 -2.08
N THR A 63 -7.98 7.90 -2.82
CA THR A 63 -8.59 6.63 -3.23
C THR A 63 -8.72 5.65 -2.06
N LEU A 64 -7.69 5.55 -1.20
CA LEU A 64 -7.72 4.72 0.00
C LEU A 64 -8.82 5.17 0.98
N ASN A 65 -9.02 6.48 1.13
CA ASN A 65 -10.06 7.02 2.01
C ASN A 65 -11.48 6.64 1.54
N LYS A 66 -11.72 6.44 0.24
CA LYS A 66 -13.01 5.89 -0.25
C LYS A 66 -13.24 4.49 0.29
N ILE A 67 -12.20 3.65 0.36
CA ILE A 67 -12.28 2.30 0.92
C ILE A 67 -12.48 2.37 2.44
N ILE A 68 -11.61 3.13 3.14
CA ILE A 68 -11.58 3.22 4.61
C ILE A 68 -12.91 3.72 5.17
N ASN A 69 -13.56 4.65 4.48
CA ASN A 69 -14.80 5.30 4.91
C ASN A 69 -16.06 4.63 4.34
N SER A 70 -15.93 3.56 3.55
CA SER A 70 -17.11 2.86 3.03
C SER A 70 -17.88 2.17 4.16
N SER A 71 -19.20 2.17 4.07
CA SER A 71 -20.09 1.55 5.07
C SER A 71 -20.07 0.02 5.07
N SER A 72 -19.49 -0.60 4.04
CA SER A 72 -19.46 -2.06 3.84
C SER A 72 -18.17 -2.67 4.41
N THR A 73 -17.87 -2.39 5.68
CA THR A 73 -16.63 -2.87 6.34
C THR A 73 -16.54 -4.39 6.49
N ASP A 74 -17.67 -5.10 6.44
CA ASP A 74 -17.71 -6.57 6.52
C ASP A 74 -17.47 -7.24 5.17
N LEU A 75 -17.58 -6.45 4.10
CA LEU A 75 -17.23 -6.89 2.76
C LEU A 75 -15.74 -6.65 2.51
N ARG A 76 -14.97 -7.71 2.30
CA ARG A 76 -13.53 -7.59 2.08
C ARG A 76 -12.80 -6.88 3.22
N GLU A 77 -12.96 -7.38 4.44
CA GLU A 77 -12.24 -6.89 5.63
C GLU A 77 -10.72 -6.80 5.42
N ASP A 78 -10.17 -7.77 4.69
CA ASP A 78 -8.78 -7.81 4.29
C ASP A 78 -8.35 -6.53 3.54
N LEU A 79 -9.14 -6.07 2.55
CA LEU A 79 -8.84 -4.83 1.82
C LEU A 79 -8.92 -3.60 2.72
N HIS A 80 -9.87 -3.55 3.66
CA HIS A 80 -9.95 -2.46 4.64
C HIS A 80 -8.72 -2.43 5.55
N CYS A 81 -8.20 -3.60 5.95
CA CYS A 81 -6.97 -3.69 6.74
C CYS A 81 -5.76 -3.19 5.96
N PHE A 82 -5.56 -3.67 4.73
CA PHE A 82 -4.42 -3.25 3.91
C PHE A 82 -4.52 -1.81 3.42
N ALA A 83 -5.73 -1.30 3.14
CA ALA A 83 -5.94 0.10 2.80
C ALA A 83 -5.49 1.03 3.93
N ARG A 84 -5.73 0.68 5.20
CA ARG A 84 -5.27 1.45 6.36
C ARG A 84 -3.75 1.41 6.52
N ILE A 85 -3.12 0.27 6.28
CA ILE A 85 -1.65 0.15 6.32
C ILE A 85 -1.03 1.00 5.20
N LEU A 86 -1.51 0.87 3.97
CA LEU A 86 -0.99 1.64 2.84
C LEU A 86 -1.26 3.15 3.02
N ASN A 87 -2.38 3.53 3.62
CA ASN A 87 -2.69 4.92 3.98
C ASN A 87 -1.64 5.51 4.93
N LEU A 88 -1.24 4.76 5.96
CA LEU A 88 -0.17 5.16 6.88
C LEU A 88 1.17 5.34 6.17
N VAL A 89 1.51 4.44 5.24
CA VAL A 89 2.74 4.54 4.44
C VAL A 89 2.69 5.76 3.51
N CYS A 90 1.54 6.06 2.89
CA CYS A 90 1.36 7.28 2.10
C CYS A 90 1.54 8.56 2.95
N HIS A 91 1.02 8.60 4.17
CA HIS A 91 1.23 9.73 5.08
C HIS A 91 2.70 9.87 5.47
N PHE A 92 3.41 8.75 5.67
CA PHE A 92 4.85 8.76 5.91
C PHE A 92 5.61 9.38 4.71
N GLU A 93 5.31 8.95 3.49
CA GLU A 93 5.95 9.47 2.27
C GLU A 93 5.70 10.97 2.05
N LEU A 94 4.57 11.48 2.53
CA LEU A 94 4.22 12.91 2.47
C LEU A 94 4.79 13.72 3.65
N GLY A 95 5.47 13.09 4.61
CA GLY A 95 5.99 13.76 5.79
C GLY A 95 4.91 14.22 6.79
N ASN A 96 3.72 13.64 6.75
CA ASN A 96 2.59 14.01 7.61
C ASN A 96 2.71 13.35 9.02
N PHE A 97 3.82 13.54 9.70
CA PHE A 97 4.16 12.82 10.93
C PHE A 97 3.18 13.09 12.10
N ASP A 98 2.65 14.29 12.20
CA ASP A 98 1.65 14.61 13.24
C ASP A 98 0.37 13.81 13.08
N VAL A 99 -0.05 13.60 11.84
CA VAL A 99 -1.27 12.86 11.50
C VAL A 99 -1.07 11.36 11.69
N ILE A 100 0.12 10.84 11.40
CA ILE A 100 0.44 9.40 11.51
C ILE A 100 0.16 8.86 12.90
N LYS A 101 0.51 9.60 13.97
CA LYS A 101 0.31 9.15 15.36
C LYS A 101 -1.14 8.80 15.65
N HIS A 102 -2.07 9.61 15.19
CA HIS A 102 -3.51 9.39 15.36
C HIS A 102 -4.01 8.19 14.51
N TYR A 103 -3.55 8.10 13.27
CA TYR A 103 -3.94 7.02 12.37
C TYR A 103 -3.37 5.66 12.80
N ILE A 104 -2.18 5.60 13.40
CA ILE A 104 -1.63 4.36 13.97
C ILE A 104 -2.58 3.80 15.05
N ILE A 105 -3.03 4.63 15.98
CA ILE A 105 -3.93 4.22 17.07
C ILE A 105 -5.27 3.73 16.49
N SER A 106 -5.84 4.48 15.55
CA SER A 106 -7.09 4.12 14.88
C SER A 106 -6.97 2.80 14.12
N THR A 107 -5.90 2.65 13.34
CA THR A 107 -5.62 1.43 12.57
C THR A 107 -5.41 0.22 13.49
N TYR A 108 -4.63 0.37 14.57
CA TYR A 108 -4.42 -0.70 15.54
C TYR A 108 -5.74 -1.18 16.15
N ARG A 109 -6.60 -0.25 16.59
CA ARG A 109 -7.93 -0.59 17.15
C ARG A 109 -8.83 -1.29 16.13
N PHE A 110 -8.79 -0.84 14.87
CA PHE A 110 -9.56 -1.46 13.79
C PHE A 110 -9.09 -2.90 13.54
N LEU A 111 -7.78 -3.14 13.41
CA LEU A 111 -7.20 -4.46 13.18
C LEU A 111 -7.48 -5.42 14.33
N LEU A 112 -7.41 -4.95 15.57
CA LEU A 112 -7.80 -5.74 16.74
C LEU A 112 -9.28 -6.17 16.70
N LYS A 113 -10.17 -5.24 16.35
CA LYS A 113 -11.61 -5.52 16.25
C LYS A 113 -11.94 -6.56 15.17
N LYS A 114 -11.12 -6.61 14.10
CA LYS A 114 -11.30 -7.53 12.97
C LYS A 114 -10.50 -8.83 13.10
N ASP A 115 -9.83 -9.05 14.24
CA ASP A 115 -8.95 -10.20 14.49
C ASP A 115 -7.88 -10.41 13.39
N ASP A 116 -7.44 -9.31 12.76
CA ASP A 116 -6.46 -9.30 11.67
C ASP A 116 -5.12 -8.63 12.07
N LEU A 117 -4.86 -8.49 13.38
CA LEU A 117 -3.60 -7.93 13.87
C LEU A 117 -2.50 -9.00 13.90
N ARG A 118 -1.95 -9.32 12.75
CA ARG A 118 -0.89 -10.31 12.53
C ARG A 118 0.51 -9.70 12.72
N MET A 119 1.54 -10.52 12.59
CA MET A 119 2.93 -10.08 12.77
C MET A 119 3.35 -9.01 11.77
N PHE A 120 2.94 -9.13 10.51
CA PHE A 120 3.16 -8.12 9.47
C PHE A 120 2.69 -6.73 9.94
N GLN A 121 1.40 -6.60 10.31
CA GLN A 121 0.84 -5.32 10.74
C GLN A 121 1.51 -4.81 12.02
N LYS A 122 1.81 -5.69 12.98
CA LYS A 122 2.51 -5.31 14.22
C LYS A 122 3.88 -4.71 13.96
N PHE A 123 4.67 -5.30 13.06
CA PHE A 123 5.99 -4.79 12.72
C PHE A 123 5.90 -3.45 12.00
N VAL A 124 5.01 -3.32 11.01
CA VAL A 124 4.81 -2.07 10.26
C VAL A 124 4.32 -0.94 11.16
N LEU A 125 3.31 -1.19 12.01
CA LEU A 125 2.79 -0.17 12.92
C LEU A 125 3.84 0.27 13.96
N ARG A 126 4.64 -0.67 14.50
CA ARG A 126 5.72 -0.36 15.42
C ARG A 126 6.79 0.49 14.74
N PHE A 127 7.19 0.14 13.53
CA PHE A 127 8.15 0.89 12.74
C PHE A 127 7.69 2.32 12.50
N LEU A 128 6.47 2.52 11.98
CA LEU A 128 5.91 3.85 11.70
C LEU A 128 5.76 4.68 12.97
N LYS A 129 5.41 4.05 14.11
CA LYS A 129 5.35 4.71 15.42
C LYS A 129 6.74 5.21 15.86
N ASN A 130 7.76 4.39 15.70
CA ASN A 130 9.14 4.77 16.06
C ASN A 130 9.62 5.94 15.20
N LEU A 131 9.40 5.88 13.88
CA LEU A 131 9.74 6.96 12.96
C LEU A 131 9.02 8.27 13.29
N SER A 132 7.75 8.22 13.67
CA SER A 132 7.00 9.42 14.03
C SER A 132 7.49 10.10 15.32
N ASN A 133 8.32 9.43 16.11
CA ASN A 133 8.93 9.95 17.33
C ASN A 133 10.38 10.38 17.13
N ASP A 134 11.07 9.88 16.10
CA ASP A 134 12.46 10.18 15.77
C ASP A 134 12.54 11.03 14.50
N ILE A 135 12.18 12.32 14.63
CA ILE A 135 12.11 13.27 13.49
C ILE A 135 13.50 13.58 12.92
N GLU A 136 14.57 13.39 13.69
CA GLU A 136 15.93 13.69 13.25
C GLU A 136 16.54 12.65 12.30
N GLY A 137 15.93 11.51 12.15
CA GLY A 137 16.25 10.51 11.10
C GLY A 137 17.67 9.95 11.11
N LYS A 138 18.38 10.05 12.24
CA LYS A 138 19.83 9.74 12.35
C LYS A 138 20.23 8.32 11.93
N ASN A 139 19.28 7.40 11.73
CA ASN A 139 19.54 6.04 11.27
C ASN A 139 18.40 5.47 10.41
N LEU A 140 17.77 6.31 9.61
CA LEU A 140 16.57 5.93 8.86
C LEU A 140 16.81 4.70 7.96
N ILE A 141 17.92 4.65 7.23
CA ILE A 141 18.27 3.51 6.37
C ILE A 141 18.41 2.23 7.21
N LYS A 142 19.04 2.30 8.36
CA LYS A 142 19.18 1.16 9.26
C LYS A 142 17.81 0.66 9.75
N GLN A 143 16.91 1.57 10.10
CA GLN A 143 15.54 1.21 10.50
C GLN A 143 14.75 0.53 9.37
N PHE A 144 14.92 0.96 8.11
CA PHE A 144 14.34 0.28 6.96
C PHE A 144 14.93 -1.12 6.77
N GLN A 145 16.25 -1.28 6.92
CA GLN A 145 16.92 -2.58 6.86
C GLN A 145 16.44 -3.53 7.97
N GLU A 146 16.33 -3.04 9.19
CA GLU A 146 15.83 -3.82 10.33
C GLU A 146 14.38 -4.30 10.11
N LEU A 147 13.50 -3.43 9.62
CA LEU A 147 12.14 -3.84 9.28
C LEU A 147 12.14 -4.88 8.15
N LYS A 148 12.94 -4.69 7.11
CA LYS A 148 13.07 -5.68 6.02
C LYS A 148 13.49 -7.04 6.55
N ILE A 149 14.51 -7.10 7.42
CA ILE A 149 14.96 -8.35 8.04
C ILE A 149 13.86 -9.03 8.86
N GLN A 150 13.05 -8.25 9.60
CA GLN A 150 11.92 -8.78 10.37
C GLN A 150 10.79 -9.34 9.50
N LEU A 151 10.58 -8.74 8.32
CA LEU A 151 9.47 -9.12 7.43
C LEU A 151 9.83 -10.27 6.48
N LEU A 152 11.10 -10.42 6.08
CA LEU A 152 11.52 -11.47 5.14
C LEU A 152 11.07 -12.88 5.52
N PRO A 153 11.17 -13.35 6.78
CA PRO A 153 10.72 -14.68 7.18
C PRO A 153 9.20 -14.87 7.05
N LEU A 154 8.44 -13.78 6.99
CA LEU A 154 6.98 -13.82 6.88
C LEU A 154 6.49 -13.99 5.44
N VAL A 155 7.33 -13.71 4.44
CA VAL A 155 6.95 -13.77 3.00
C VAL A 155 6.44 -15.15 2.61
N ASP A 156 7.08 -16.21 3.10
CA ASP A 156 6.72 -17.60 2.81
C ASP A 156 5.80 -18.23 3.86
N SER A 157 5.45 -17.48 4.89
CA SER A 157 4.54 -17.93 5.94
C SER A 157 3.13 -18.15 5.40
N THR A 158 2.55 -19.31 5.66
CA THR A 158 1.18 -19.66 5.25
C THR A 158 0.13 -18.61 5.70
N TYR A 159 0.34 -18.03 6.87
CA TYR A 159 -0.60 -17.08 7.48
C TYR A 159 -0.34 -15.62 7.12
N GLU A 160 0.91 -15.24 6.77
CA GLU A 160 1.34 -13.86 6.58
C GLU A 160 1.54 -13.48 5.10
N LYS A 161 1.85 -14.46 4.22
CA LYS A 161 2.17 -14.23 2.80
C LYS A 161 1.14 -13.40 2.05
N ARG A 162 -0.12 -13.46 2.46
CA ARG A 162 -1.20 -12.68 1.84
C ARG A 162 -0.97 -11.17 1.92
N ALA A 163 -0.36 -10.70 3.01
CA ALA A 163 -0.05 -9.29 3.20
C ALA A 163 0.86 -8.75 2.09
N PHE A 164 1.85 -9.54 1.66
CA PHE A 164 2.82 -9.16 0.63
C PHE A 164 2.22 -9.15 -0.78
N ILE A 165 1.12 -9.88 -1.01
CA ILE A 165 0.36 -9.84 -2.28
C ILE A 165 -0.42 -8.52 -2.39
N TYR A 166 -0.98 -8.04 -1.27
CA TYR A 166 -1.72 -6.78 -1.27
C TYR A 166 -0.80 -5.57 -1.29
N PHE A 167 0.30 -5.63 -0.57
CA PHE A 167 1.28 -4.54 -0.53
C PHE A 167 2.70 -5.11 -0.52
N ASP A 168 3.42 -4.94 -1.64
CA ASP A 168 4.84 -5.30 -1.73
C ASP A 168 5.70 -4.31 -0.92
N ILE A 169 5.58 -4.44 0.40
CA ILE A 169 6.32 -3.63 1.37
C ILE A 169 7.83 -3.87 1.26
N ILE A 170 8.26 -5.05 0.85
CA ILE A 170 9.69 -5.35 0.67
C ILE A 170 10.27 -4.46 -0.42
N SER A 171 9.60 -4.34 -1.57
CA SER A 171 10.04 -3.44 -2.65
C SER A 171 10.00 -1.97 -2.23
N TRP A 172 9.02 -1.56 -1.41
CA TRP A 172 9.01 -0.22 -0.84
C TRP A 172 10.21 0.02 0.09
N LEU A 173 10.55 -0.92 0.98
CA LEU A 173 11.73 -0.81 1.87
C LEU A 173 13.03 -0.74 1.06
N GLU A 174 13.17 -1.58 0.03
CA GLU A 174 14.31 -1.58 -0.87
C GLU A 174 14.45 -0.24 -1.59
N SER A 175 13.35 0.35 -2.05
CA SER A 175 13.36 1.66 -2.69
C SER A 175 13.96 2.74 -1.78
N LYS A 176 13.68 2.68 -0.46
CA LYS A 176 14.25 3.61 0.52
C LYS A 176 15.71 3.34 0.81
N ILE A 177 16.10 2.08 0.91
CA ILE A 177 17.48 1.67 1.17
C ILE A 177 18.38 2.01 -0.02
N GLU A 178 17.90 1.74 -1.25
CA GLU A 178 18.66 1.92 -2.50
C GLU A 178 18.51 3.32 -3.10
N LYS A 179 17.65 4.18 -2.52
CA LYS A 179 17.33 5.53 -3.03
C LYS A 179 16.83 5.50 -4.49
N ARG A 180 15.96 4.54 -4.77
CA ARG A 180 15.30 4.34 -6.05
C ARG A 180 13.79 4.47 -5.89
N THR A 181 13.05 4.56 -6.98
CA THR A 181 11.59 4.53 -6.93
C THR A 181 11.06 3.11 -6.70
N VAL A 182 9.88 3.00 -6.09
CA VAL A 182 9.19 1.70 -5.94
C VAL A 182 8.95 1.04 -7.30
N GLN A 183 8.61 1.83 -8.31
CA GLN A 183 8.42 1.38 -9.68
C GLN A 183 9.68 0.69 -10.23
N GLU A 184 10.84 1.32 -10.14
CA GLU A 184 12.12 0.76 -10.62
C GLU A 184 12.47 -0.57 -9.95
N ILE A 185 12.26 -0.67 -8.63
CA ILE A 185 12.50 -1.92 -7.88
C ILE A 185 11.57 -3.04 -8.36
N ILE A 186 10.28 -2.76 -8.50
CA ILE A 186 9.31 -3.78 -8.89
C ILE A 186 9.49 -4.18 -10.35
N MET A 187 9.74 -3.24 -11.26
CA MET A 187 10.03 -3.56 -12.67
C MET A 187 11.27 -4.44 -12.80
N GLN A 188 12.36 -4.12 -12.11
CA GLN A 188 13.56 -4.95 -12.10
C GLN A 188 13.28 -6.38 -11.61
N LYS A 189 12.50 -6.52 -10.52
CA LYS A 189 12.11 -7.85 -10.02
C LYS A 189 11.23 -8.61 -11.01
N PHE A 190 10.34 -7.91 -11.69
CA PHE A 190 9.49 -8.53 -12.71
C PHE A 190 10.32 -9.04 -13.89
N GLU A 191 11.23 -8.22 -14.43
CA GLU A 191 12.13 -8.60 -15.52
C GLU A 191 13.02 -9.78 -15.16
N SER A 192 13.55 -9.82 -13.94
CA SER A 192 14.40 -10.93 -13.46
C SER A 192 13.67 -12.27 -13.27
N ARG A 193 12.33 -12.28 -13.28
CA ARG A 193 11.51 -13.51 -13.22
C ARG A 193 11.18 -14.08 -14.60
N ILE A 194 11.31 -13.27 -15.65
CA ILE A 194 10.98 -13.64 -17.03
C ILE A 194 12.23 -14.18 -17.76
N ASN A 195 13.42 -13.75 -17.34
CA ASN A 195 14.71 -14.21 -17.84
C ASN A 195 15.20 -15.43 -17.05
#